data_04a66900fc6ecbf9cd7ee24b8a04b328
#
_entry.id   04a66900fc6ecbf9cd7ee24b8a04b328
#
_cell.length_a   1.000
_cell.length_b   1.000
_cell.length_c   1.000
_cell.angle_alpha   90.00
_cell.angle_beta   90.00
_cell.angle_gamma   90.00
#
_symmetry.space_group_name_H-M   'P 1'
#
loop_
_entity.id
_entity.type
_entity.pdbx_description
1 polymer ?
#
loop_
_entity_poly.entity_id
_entity_poly.type
_entity_poly.pdbx_seq_one_letter_code
_entity_poly.pdbx_strand_id
1 'polypeptide(L)'
;MNEENNNGSRMSLSQALDLIKSREGKNFDIEKVNLAELQRLTWITRAKLRRLKKNDFVEKENGNKERKSNDTVLTGYTSVLDNFLKSNLTNSQVCYERLVELGYKGSWSTVRAYIAGHKNLIPAARQIVSPQGNRGIRFSSEPGQSCQMDWGFVNVRSENGEIIRAACFAMICHHCGQRYIEFFPNAKQENLFIGMLHGFKYMGVPKTVLTDNMKSVVIKRDSDGRPIWNHDYEVFMKVVGFETRLCKPYHPFTKGKVERLVQFVKGHFLAGRTFMNVSDLNEQALDWCNRQNSTYHRALDMVPNEVHWEKCGKVAVELKKREELFVYLCPARRISFDGFVNYEGRRFGVPYTYAQKTVHVYRHGRELLIYSEDMKQKLATHEVTWSRRDSYCKDQYANPQQPEEFPTADVKTLIEQIAQPHEDDYFDQFDFSGDGDEQ
;
A
#
# COMPACT_ATOMS: atom_id res chain seq x y z
N MET A 1 -26.48 59.92 2.21
CA MET A 1 -27.43 59.31 1.27
C MET A 1 -27.39 57.81 1.51
N ASN A 2 -28.42 57.31 2.16
CA ASN A 2 -28.52 55.92 2.63
C ASN A 2 -28.94 55.01 1.48
N GLU A 3 -28.08 54.07 1.10
CA GLU A 3 -28.50 52.91 0.29
C GLU A 3 -29.09 51.90 1.27
N GLU A 4 -30.42 51.83 1.30
CA GLU A 4 -31.17 50.78 1.98
C GLU A 4 -30.94 49.44 1.25
N ASN A 5 -30.20 48.53 1.87
CA ASN A 5 -30.11 47.13 1.49
C ASN A 5 -31.49 46.45 1.64
N ASN A 6 -32.19 46.34 0.53
CA ASN A 6 -33.47 45.66 0.41
C ASN A 6 -33.24 44.10 0.38
N ASN A 7 -33.04 43.54 1.55
CA ASN A 7 -32.95 42.08 1.77
C ASN A 7 -34.41 41.52 1.69
N GLY A 8 -34.92 41.37 0.46
CA GLY A 8 -36.24 40.79 0.20
C GLY A 8 -36.30 39.34 0.64
N SER A 9 -36.87 39.08 1.79
CA SER A 9 -37.19 37.73 2.31
C SER A 9 -38.03 37.00 1.27
N ARG A 10 -37.53 35.83 0.83
CA ARG A 10 -38.22 34.93 -0.12
C ARG A 10 -39.55 34.51 0.44
N MET A 11 -40.66 34.90 -0.21
CA MET A 11 -42.01 34.52 0.19
C MET A 11 -42.36 33.10 -0.25
N SER A 12 -43.16 32.37 0.53
CA SER A 12 -43.78 31.15 0.07
C SER A 12 -44.83 31.47 -1.02
N LEU A 13 -45.16 30.46 -1.84
CA LEU A 13 -46.15 30.67 -2.91
C LEU A 13 -47.51 31.10 -2.36
N SER A 14 -47.95 30.53 -1.24
CA SER A 14 -49.20 30.91 -0.55
C SER A 14 -49.16 32.37 -0.09
N GLN A 15 -48.08 32.79 0.60
CA GLN A 15 -47.92 34.17 1.05
C GLN A 15 -47.92 35.17 -0.12
N ALA A 16 -47.29 34.85 -1.23
CA ALA A 16 -47.24 35.71 -2.41
C ALA A 16 -48.63 35.82 -3.08
N LEU A 17 -49.39 34.73 -3.13
CA LEU A 17 -50.76 34.73 -3.63
C LEU A 17 -51.70 35.52 -2.72
N ASP A 18 -51.59 35.35 -1.39
CA ASP A 18 -52.38 36.12 -0.43
C ASP A 18 -52.06 37.62 -0.50
N LEU A 19 -50.84 37.98 -0.74
CA LEU A 19 -50.41 39.37 -0.93
C LEU A 19 -51.05 39.98 -2.20
N ILE A 20 -51.07 39.23 -3.33
CA ILE A 20 -51.68 39.69 -4.57
C ILE A 20 -53.20 39.78 -4.37
N LYS A 21 -53.81 38.77 -3.74
CA LYS A 21 -55.25 38.74 -3.44
C LYS A 21 -55.67 39.92 -2.55
N SER A 22 -54.87 40.29 -1.57
CA SER A 22 -55.17 41.44 -0.70
C SER A 22 -55.07 42.79 -1.44
N ARG A 23 -54.21 42.89 -2.49
CA ARG A 23 -54.08 44.10 -3.30
C ARG A 23 -55.20 44.26 -4.32
N GLU A 24 -55.62 43.18 -4.97
CA GLU A 24 -56.65 43.19 -6.02
C GLU A 24 -58.06 43.14 -5.45
N GLY A 25 -58.23 42.75 -4.20
CA GLY A 25 -59.52 42.74 -3.51
C GLY A 25 -60.58 41.92 -4.23
N LYS A 26 -61.76 42.51 -4.47
CA LYS A 26 -62.88 41.85 -5.17
C LYS A 26 -62.62 41.49 -6.64
N ASN A 27 -61.53 42.02 -7.24
CA ASN A 27 -61.18 41.80 -8.67
C ASN A 27 -60.14 40.68 -8.82
N PHE A 28 -59.74 40.03 -7.75
CA PHE A 28 -58.80 38.94 -7.79
C PHE A 28 -59.30 37.73 -8.59
N ASP A 29 -58.61 37.42 -9.65
CA ASP A 29 -58.88 36.25 -10.51
C ASP A 29 -57.59 35.41 -10.62
N ILE A 30 -57.63 34.19 -10.07
CA ILE A 30 -56.47 33.28 -10.03
C ILE A 30 -55.96 32.91 -11.42
N GLU A 31 -56.87 32.92 -12.43
CA GLU A 31 -56.49 32.65 -13.82
C GLU A 31 -55.76 33.82 -14.46
N LYS A 32 -55.91 35.03 -13.95
CA LYS A 32 -55.28 36.24 -14.49
C LYS A 32 -54.02 36.66 -13.71
N VAL A 33 -53.65 35.94 -12.67
CA VAL A 33 -52.47 36.26 -11.84
C VAL A 33 -51.22 36.41 -12.68
N ASN A 34 -50.44 37.50 -12.44
CA ASN A 34 -49.20 37.82 -13.15
C ASN A 34 -48.05 36.93 -12.71
N LEU A 35 -47.66 35.96 -13.54
CA LEU A 35 -46.59 35.02 -13.24
C LEU A 35 -45.20 35.69 -13.13
N ALA A 36 -45.03 36.88 -13.71
CA ALA A 36 -43.76 37.62 -13.56
C ALA A 36 -43.62 38.26 -12.18
N GLU A 37 -44.74 38.66 -11.59
CA GLU A 37 -44.78 39.18 -10.23
C GLU A 37 -44.58 38.04 -9.20
N LEU A 38 -45.30 36.92 -9.38
CA LEU A 38 -45.05 35.71 -8.56
C LEU A 38 -43.62 35.22 -8.62
N GLN A 39 -43.00 35.28 -9.78
CA GLN A 39 -41.59 34.90 -9.89
C GLN A 39 -40.69 35.84 -9.06
N ARG A 40 -40.92 37.15 -9.08
CA ARG A 40 -40.15 38.11 -8.29
C ARG A 40 -40.30 37.90 -6.80
N LEU A 41 -41.53 37.60 -6.35
CA LEU A 41 -41.83 37.40 -4.92
C LEU A 41 -41.34 36.04 -4.38
N THR A 42 -41.46 34.98 -5.18
CA THR A 42 -41.20 33.59 -4.73
C THR A 42 -39.92 33.00 -5.22
N TRP A 43 -39.26 33.58 -6.27
CA TRP A 43 -38.11 33.08 -7.00
C TRP A 43 -38.38 31.73 -7.70
N ILE A 44 -39.64 31.29 -7.79
CA ILE A 44 -40.01 30.10 -8.53
C ILE A 44 -39.98 30.41 -10.03
N THR A 45 -39.38 29.52 -10.81
CA THR A 45 -39.25 29.71 -12.27
C THR A 45 -40.62 29.78 -12.94
N ARG A 46 -40.78 30.62 -14.00
CA ARG A 46 -42.05 30.77 -14.75
C ARG A 46 -42.55 29.43 -15.29
N ALA A 47 -41.67 28.52 -15.66
CA ALA A 47 -42.04 27.18 -16.12
C ALA A 47 -42.72 26.35 -15.01
N LYS A 48 -42.25 26.44 -13.77
CA LYS A 48 -42.89 25.81 -12.61
C LYS A 48 -44.21 26.51 -12.26
N LEU A 49 -44.22 27.83 -12.26
CA LEU A 49 -45.45 28.61 -12.01
C LEU A 49 -46.55 28.33 -13.04
N ARG A 50 -46.24 28.17 -14.35
CA ARG A 50 -47.22 27.76 -15.37
C ARG A 50 -47.80 26.38 -15.10
N ARG A 51 -47.01 25.45 -14.61
CA ARG A 51 -47.51 24.11 -14.22
C ARG A 51 -48.41 24.18 -12.98
N LEU A 52 -48.04 24.99 -11.99
CA LEU A 52 -48.81 25.19 -10.78
C LEU A 52 -50.16 25.91 -11.09
N LYS A 53 -50.17 26.89 -11.98
CA LYS A 53 -51.36 27.61 -12.42
C LYS A 53 -52.43 26.67 -13.03
N LYS A 54 -52.02 25.62 -13.77
CA LYS A 54 -52.94 24.58 -14.29
C LYS A 54 -53.65 23.78 -13.21
N ASN A 55 -53.20 23.83 -11.94
CA ASN A 55 -53.82 23.20 -10.78
C ASN A 55 -54.11 24.23 -9.69
N ASP A 56 -54.56 25.43 -10.06
CA ASP A 56 -54.96 26.53 -9.16
C ASP A 56 -53.89 26.81 -8.08
N PHE A 57 -52.60 26.71 -8.46
CA PHE A 57 -51.45 26.87 -7.59
C PHE A 57 -51.38 25.91 -6.39
N VAL A 58 -52.18 24.82 -6.40
CA VAL A 58 -52.07 23.75 -5.39
C VAL A 58 -50.87 22.88 -5.72
N GLU A 59 -49.86 22.86 -4.84
CA GLU A 59 -48.79 21.91 -4.95
C GLU A 59 -49.34 20.50 -4.66
N LYS A 60 -49.27 19.62 -5.67
CA LYS A 60 -49.57 18.20 -5.44
C LYS A 60 -48.56 17.67 -4.48
N GLU A 61 -48.97 17.07 -3.38
CA GLU A 61 -48.08 16.32 -2.52
C GLU A 61 -47.28 15.32 -3.33
N ASN A 62 -45.99 15.32 -3.08
CA ASN A 62 -45.06 14.46 -3.82
C ASN A 62 -45.35 13.00 -3.41
N GLY A 63 -46.18 12.28 -4.16
CA GLY A 63 -46.57 10.90 -3.90
C GLY A 63 -45.42 9.90 -3.82
N ASN A 64 -44.16 10.40 -3.98
CA ASN A 64 -42.95 9.65 -3.77
C ASN A 64 -42.33 9.82 -2.36
N LYS A 65 -42.92 10.63 -1.47
CA LYS A 65 -42.43 10.83 -0.10
C LYS A 65 -42.40 9.55 0.73
N GLU A 66 -43.22 8.57 0.42
CA GLU A 66 -43.31 7.29 1.13
C GLU A 66 -42.80 6.08 0.34
N ARG A 67 -42.27 6.28 -0.86
CA ARG A 67 -41.58 5.18 -1.55
C ARG A 67 -40.32 4.85 -0.79
N LYS A 68 -40.34 3.72 -0.08
CA LYS A 68 -39.12 3.05 0.39
C LYS A 68 -38.19 2.93 -0.82
N SER A 69 -36.96 3.41 -0.69
CA SER A 69 -35.98 3.28 -1.75
C SER A 69 -35.87 1.80 -2.13
N ASN A 70 -36.14 1.49 -3.38
CA ASN A 70 -35.86 0.16 -3.91
C ASN A 70 -34.38 -0.15 -3.68
N ASP A 71 -34.06 -1.43 -3.52
CA ASP A 71 -32.67 -1.91 -3.44
C ASP A 71 -31.83 -1.26 -4.54
N THR A 72 -30.77 -0.63 -4.13
CA THR A 72 -29.82 0.01 -5.04
C THR A 72 -28.64 -0.94 -5.25
N VAL A 73 -27.82 -0.69 -6.26
CA VAL A 73 -26.59 -1.45 -6.51
C VAL A 73 -25.64 -1.43 -5.29
N LEU A 74 -25.82 -0.44 -4.37
CA LEU A 74 -25.07 -0.35 -3.10
C LEU A 74 -25.72 -1.13 -1.96
N THR A 75 -26.92 -1.70 -2.13
CA THR A 75 -27.56 -2.52 -1.10
C THR A 75 -26.65 -3.68 -0.71
N GLY A 76 -26.40 -3.84 0.58
CA GLY A 76 -25.43 -4.80 1.10
C GLY A 76 -23.98 -4.28 1.26
N TYR A 77 -23.62 -3.16 0.60
CA TYR A 77 -22.27 -2.57 0.69
C TYR A 77 -22.21 -1.25 1.47
N THR A 78 -23.35 -0.70 1.86
CA THR A 78 -23.44 0.59 2.57
C THR A 78 -22.72 0.55 3.91
N SER A 79 -22.89 -0.52 4.68
CA SER A 79 -22.21 -0.70 5.98
C SER A 79 -20.69 -0.74 5.84
N VAL A 80 -20.16 -1.32 4.76
CA VAL A 80 -18.73 -1.35 4.46
C VAL A 80 -18.24 0.06 4.14
N LEU A 81 -18.96 0.81 3.31
CA LEU A 81 -18.62 2.19 2.99
C LEU A 81 -18.66 3.09 4.24
N ASP A 82 -19.67 2.93 5.09
CA ASP A 82 -19.79 3.67 6.35
C ASP A 82 -18.59 3.41 7.27
N ASN A 83 -18.14 2.17 7.37
CA ASN A 83 -16.97 1.80 8.14
C ASN A 83 -15.69 2.40 7.54
N PHE A 84 -15.57 2.43 6.22
CA PHE A 84 -14.46 3.12 5.55
C PHE A 84 -14.45 4.61 5.88
N LEU A 85 -15.59 5.30 5.80
CA LEU A 85 -15.69 6.72 6.12
C LEU A 85 -15.37 7.00 7.59
N LYS A 86 -15.89 6.20 8.52
CA LYS A 86 -15.59 6.30 9.96
C LYS A 86 -14.10 6.09 10.27
N SER A 87 -13.41 5.27 9.49
CA SER A 87 -11.96 5.07 9.59
C SER A 87 -11.14 6.10 8.79
N ASN A 88 -11.79 7.17 8.33
CA ASN A 88 -11.17 8.25 7.53
C ASN A 88 -10.67 7.81 6.14
N LEU A 89 -11.16 6.71 5.61
CA LEU A 89 -10.91 6.30 4.23
C LEU A 89 -11.91 7.02 3.30
N THR A 90 -11.50 8.16 2.73
CA THR A 90 -12.36 9.04 1.94
C THR A 90 -12.06 9.03 0.45
N ASN A 91 -11.00 8.35 0.03
CA ASN A 91 -10.64 8.24 -1.38
C ASN A 91 -11.64 7.33 -2.12
N SER A 92 -12.50 7.92 -2.94
CA SER A 92 -13.56 7.20 -3.65
C SER A 92 -13.05 6.11 -4.60
N GLN A 93 -11.86 6.28 -5.17
CA GLN A 93 -11.24 5.25 -6.02
C GLN A 93 -10.87 4.02 -5.19
N VAL A 94 -10.22 4.23 -4.05
CA VAL A 94 -9.85 3.15 -3.13
C VAL A 94 -11.09 2.44 -2.60
N CYS A 95 -12.11 3.18 -2.16
CA CYS A 95 -13.38 2.60 -1.70
C CYS A 95 -14.02 1.74 -2.79
N TYR A 96 -14.05 2.22 -4.04
CA TYR A 96 -14.58 1.47 -5.18
C TYR A 96 -13.79 0.17 -5.41
N GLU A 97 -12.47 0.23 -5.46
CA GLU A 97 -11.62 -0.96 -5.65
C GLU A 97 -11.87 -2.01 -4.56
N ARG A 98 -11.99 -1.58 -3.29
CA ARG A 98 -12.31 -2.50 -2.17
C ARG A 98 -13.68 -3.13 -2.31
N LEU A 99 -14.68 -2.37 -2.76
CA LEU A 99 -16.00 -2.92 -3.00
C LEU A 99 -16.01 -3.91 -4.18
N VAL A 100 -15.24 -3.65 -5.24
CA VAL A 100 -15.10 -4.58 -6.37
C VAL A 100 -14.45 -5.89 -5.90
N GLU A 101 -13.44 -5.84 -5.05
CA GLU A 101 -12.84 -7.01 -4.42
C GLU A 101 -13.84 -7.84 -3.60
N LEU A 102 -14.85 -7.16 -3.01
CA LEU A 102 -15.98 -7.80 -2.30
C LEU A 102 -17.14 -8.21 -3.22
N GLY A 103 -17.01 -8.08 -4.53
CA GLY A 103 -18.02 -8.48 -5.52
C GLY A 103 -18.98 -7.37 -5.96
N TYR A 104 -18.72 -6.11 -5.65
CA TYR A 104 -19.53 -4.98 -6.13
C TYR A 104 -19.43 -4.84 -7.65
N LYS A 105 -20.61 -4.78 -8.31
CA LYS A 105 -20.72 -4.67 -9.77
C LYS A 105 -21.21 -3.30 -10.26
N GLY A 106 -21.37 -2.34 -9.35
CA GLY A 106 -21.82 -0.99 -9.70
C GLY A 106 -20.70 -0.09 -10.20
N SER A 107 -21.02 1.18 -10.46
CA SER A 107 -20.06 2.15 -10.99
C SER A 107 -19.28 2.88 -9.88
N TRP A 108 -18.08 3.35 -10.20
CA TRP A 108 -17.30 4.25 -9.34
C TRP A 108 -18.06 5.55 -9.02
N SER A 109 -18.84 6.10 -9.99
CA SER A 109 -19.62 7.32 -9.79
C SER A 109 -20.68 7.17 -8.69
N THR A 110 -21.28 5.99 -8.57
CA THR A 110 -22.25 5.67 -7.49
C THR A 110 -21.56 5.70 -6.12
N VAL A 111 -20.39 5.09 -5.99
CA VAL A 111 -19.60 5.11 -4.76
C VAL A 111 -19.19 6.55 -4.40
N ARG A 112 -18.74 7.32 -5.39
CA ARG A 112 -18.37 8.73 -5.20
C ARG A 112 -19.56 9.57 -4.72
N ALA A 113 -20.74 9.36 -5.30
CA ALA A 113 -21.96 10.05 -4.90
C ALA A 113 -22.37 9.70 -3.46
N TYR A 114 -22.25 8.42 -3.09
CA TYR A 114 -22.52 7.97 -1.72
C TYR A 114 -21.59 8.66 -0.71
N ILE A 115 -20.28 8.66 -0.95
CA ILE A 115 -19.30 9.33 -0.09
C ILE A 115 -19.59 10.83 0.03
N ALA A 116 -19.96 11.49 -1.08
CA ALA A 116 -20.30 12.91 -1.07
C ALA A 116 -21.54 13.22 -0.21
N GLY A 117 -22.52 12.31 -0.17
CA GLY A 117 -23.73 12.42 0.65
C GLY A 117 -23.54 12.09 2.14
N HIS A 118 -22.49 11.36 2.50
CA HIS A 118 -22.24 10.85 3.85
C HIS A 118 -21.00 11.43 4.52
N LYS A 119 -20.63 12.67 4.20
CA LYS A 119 -19.47 13.36 4.79
C LYS A 119 -19.55 13.53 6.32
N ASN A 120 -20.74 13.49 6.89
CA ASN A 120 -20.98 13.53 8.33
C ASN A 120 -20.39 12.31 9.08
N LEU A 121 -20.11 11.21 8.39
CA LEU A 121 -19.45 10.02 8.95
C LEU A 121 -17.94 10.15 9.03
N ILE A 122 -17.36 11.15 8.36
CA ILE A 122 -15.91 11.35 8.31
C ILE A 122 -15.47 12.09 9.58
N PRO A 123 -14.50 11.55 10.35
CA PRO A 123 -13.93 12.26 11.49
C PRO A 123 -13.35 13.61 11.08
N ALA A 124 -13.44 14.61 11.93
CA ALA A 124 -12.88 15.93 11.66
C ALA A 124 -11.38 15.84 11.37
N ALA A 125 -10.96 16.32 10.21
CA ALA A 125 -9.56 16.31 9.82
C ALA A 125 -8.76 17.29 10.71
N ARG A 126 -7.58 16.85 11.19
CA ARG A 126 -6.60 17.78 11.72
C ARG A 126 -6.21 18.76 10.61
N GLN A 127 -6.19 20.07 10.93
CA GLN A 127 -5.68 21.06 9.98
C GLN A 127 -4.21 20.74 9.68
N ILE A 128 -3.95 20.26 8.47
CA ILE A 128 -2.59 20.10 7.96
C ILE A 128 -2.21 21.41 7.31
N VAL A 129 -1.32 22.16 7.98
CA VAL A 129 -0.69 23.33 7.35
C VAL A 129 0.20 22.83 6.23
N SER A 130 -0.17 23.10 4.98
CA SER A 130 0.67 22.78 3.84
C SER A 130 1.94 23.65 3.88
N PRO A 131 3.13 23.04 3.94
CA PRO A 131 4.36 23.86 3.87
C PRO A 131 4.41 24.58 2.53
N GLN A 132 4.79 25.85 2.54
CA GLN A 132 5.09 26.59 1.32
C GLN A 132 6.30 25.95 0.64
N GLY A 133 6.04 25.18 -0.42
CA GLY A 133 7.09 24.45 -1.12
C GLY A 133 7.94 25.34 -2.00
N ASN A 134 9.26 25.21 -1.93
CA ASN A 134 10.16 25.73 -2.94
C ASN A 134 9.87 25.11 -4.30
N ARG A 135 9.87 25.91 -5.35
CA ARG A 135 9.70 25.47 -6.74
C ARG A 135 10.98 24.76 -7.20
N GLY A 136 11.05 23.45 -6.99
CA GLY A 136 12.18 22.63 -7.44
C GLY A 136 12.02 22.17 -8.89
N ILE A 137 13.12 22.07 -9.62
CA ILE A 137 13.16 21.43 -10.95
C ILE A 137 12.93 19.92 -10.76
N ARG A 138 12.01 19.35 -11.54
CA ARG A 138 11.80 17.89 -11.54
C ARG A 138 13.02 17.21 -12.16
N PHE A 139 13.67 16.40 -11.37
CA PHE A 139 14.80 15.61 -11.83
C PHE A 139 14.30 14.45 -12.70
N SER A 140 14.83 14.30 -13.90
CA SER A 140 14.65 13.13 -14.78
C SER A 140 15.97 12.38 -14.89
N SER A 141 15.92 11.10 -15.21
CA SER A 141 17.10 10.27 -15.48
C SER A 141 16.92 9.55 -16.81
N GLU A 142 18.02 9.18 -17.42
CA GLU A 142 18.03 8.33 -18.60
C GLU A 142 17.44 6.95 -18.26
N PRO A 143 16.92 6.21 -19.27
CA PRO A 143 16.41 4.86 -19.11
C PRO A 143 17.42 3.95 -18.40
N GLY A 144 16.99 3.14 -17.44
CA GLY A 144 17.82 2.17 -16.72
C GLY A 144 18.91 2.77 -15.84
N GLN A 145 19.07 4.09 -15.82
CA GLN A 145 20.17 4.75 -15.12
C GLN A 145 19.99 4.72 -13.60
N SER A 146 18.81 5.00 -13.08
CA SER A 146 18.64 5.24 -11.66
C SER A 146 17.31 4.74 -11.12
N CYS A 147 17.37 4.10 -9.97
CA CYS A 147 16.22 3.83 -9.11
C CYS A 147 16.36 4.56 -7.77
N GLN A 148 15.25 4.91 -7.15
CA GLN A 148 15.21 5.40 -5.77
C GLN A 148 14.70 4.28 -4.87
N MET A 149 15.28 4.12 -3.69
CA MET A 149 14.76 3.22 -2.66
C MET A 149 14.62 3.93 -1.32
N ASP A 150 13.68 3.44 -0.52
CA ASP A 150 13.41 3.93 0.83
C ASP A 150 12.72 2.90 1.68
N TRP A 151 12.79 3.10 3.00
CA TRP A 151 11.98 2.44 3.99
C TRP A 151 10.81 3.33 4.44
N GLY A 152 9.63 2.74 4.52
CA GLY A 152 8.46 3.39 5.11
C GLY A 152 7.90 2.54 6.23
N PHE A 153 7.81 3.06 7.46
CA PHE A 153 7.13 2.33 8.53
C PHE A 153 5.62 2.53 8.41
N VAL A 154 4.89 1.42 8.50
CA VAL A 154 3.45 1.36 8.31
C VAL A 154 2.80 0.47 9.37
N ASN A 155 1.52 0.71 9.61
CA ASN A 155 0.70 -0.18 10.42
C ASN A 155 -0.17 -1.02 9.49
N VAL A 156 -0.06 -2.32 9.61
CA VAL A 156 -0.82 -3.32 8.85
C VAL A 156 -1.89 -3.90 9.77
N ARG A 157 -3.08 -4.12 9.26
CA ARG A 157 -4.19 -4.71 10.02
C ARG A 157 -4.36 -6.17 9.63
N SER A 158 -4.29 -7.07 10.62
CA SER A 158 -4.65 -8.48 10.42
C SER A 158 -6.16 -8.65 10.31
N GLU A 159 -6.63 -9.79 9.79
CA GLU A 159 -8.06 -10.17 9.77
C GLU A 159 -8.67 -10.22 11.17
N ASN A 160 -7.90 -10.58 12.17
CA ASN A 160 -8.31 -10.60 13.57
C ASN A 160 -8.41 -9.18 14.18
N GLY A 161 -8.11 -8.14 13.40
CA GLY A 161 -8.16 -6.74 13.83
C GLY A 161 -6.91 -6.24 14.56
N GLU A 162 -5.90 -7.07 14.74
CA GLU A 162 -4.61 -6.66 15.32
C GLU A 162 -3.88 -5.71 14.38
N ILE A 163 -3.14 -4.76 14.96
CA ILE A 163 -2.32 -3.81 14.24
C ILE A 163 -0.86 -4.20 14.44
N ILE A 164 -0.18 -4.51 13.33
CA ILE A 164 1.21 -4.93 13.31
C ILE A 164 2.01 -3.82 12.64
N ARG A 165 3.08 -3.38 13.28
CA ARG A 165 4.02 -2.42 12.70
C ARG A 165 4.96 -3.15 11.76
N ALA A 166 5.12 -2.59 10.57
CA ALA A 166 5.90 -3.20 9.51
C ALA A 166 6.80 -2.19 8.79
N ALA A 167 7.93 -2.67 8.27
CA ALA A 167 8.81 -1.91 7.41
C ALA A 167 8.48 -2.21 5.95
N CYS A 168 8.02 -1.19 5.21
CA CYS A 168 7.80 -1.28 3.78
C CYS A 168 9.06 -0.86 3.03
N PHE A 169 9.70 -1.81 2.38
CA PHE A 169 10.72 -1.53 1.38
C PHE A 169 10.03 -0.99 0.13
N ALA A 170 10.51 0.11 -0.41
CA ALA A 170 9.95 0.71 -1.61
C ALA A 170 11.07 1.07 -2.59
N MET A 171 10.92 0.64 -3.84
CA MET A 171 11.83 0.98 -4.93
C MET A 171 11.03 1.50 -6.13
N ILE A 172 11.55 2.54 -6.79
CA ILE A 172 10.92 3.12 -7.96
C ILE A 172 11.97 3.51 -9.00
N CYS A 173 11.73 3.11 -10.26
CA CYS A 173 12.55 3.55 -11.38
C CYS A 173 12.37 5.05 -11.61
N HIS A 174 13.47 5.76 -11.74
CA HIS A 174 13.45 7.22 -11.88
C HIS A 174 12.95 7.69 -13.25
N HIS A 175 13.16 6.87 -14.29
CA HIS A 175 12.73 7.16 -15.65
C HIS A 175 11.25 6.83 -15.86
N CYS A 176 10.90 5.54 -15.87
CA CYS A 176 9.56 5.06 -16.23
C CYS A 176 8.55 5.05 -15.06
N GLY A 177 9.01 5.21 -13.81
CA GLY A 177 8.12 5.16 -12.65
C GLY A 177 7.64 3.76 -12.28
N GLN A 178 8.20 2.70 -12.88
CA GLN A 178 7.94 1.33 -12.43
C GLN A 178 8.32 1.22 -10.96
N ARG A 179 7.44 0.58 -10.17
CA ARG A 179 7.54 0.53 -8.71
C ARG A 179 7.49 -0.90 -8.21
N TYR A 180 8.20 -1.12 -7.13
CA TYR A 180 8.22 -2.35 -6.37
C TYR A 180 8.09 -2.04 -4.90
N ILE A 181 7.26 -2.77 -4.17
CA ILE A 181 7.16 -2.70 -2.72
C ILE A 181 7.15 -4.10 -2.12
N GLU A 182 7.69 -4.19 -0.94
CA GLU A 182 7.76 -5.41 -0.14
C GLU A 182 7.77 -5.05 1.33
N PHE A 183 7.21 -5.92 2.16
CA PHE A 183 7.05 -5.65 3.57
C PHE A 183 7.90 -6.61 4.39
N PHE A 184 8.55 -6.06 5.39
CA PHE A 184 9.44 -6.77 6.31
C PHE A 184 9.11 -6.40 7.76
N PRO A 185 9.55 -7.21 8.73
CA PRO A 185 9.35 -6.92 10.15
C PRO A 185 10.11 -5.68 10.61
N ASN A 186 11.28 -5.44 10.00
CA ASN A 186 12.17 -4.35 10.35
C ASN A 186 13.00 -3.92 9.14
N ALA A 187 13.71 -2.79 9.27
CA ALA A 187 14.60 -2.25 8.23
C ALA A 187 16.07 -2.63 8.47
N LYS A 188 16.36 -3.81 9.03
CA LYS A 188 17.72 -4.29 9.22
C LYS A 188 18.41 -4.58 7.88
N GLN A 189 19.72 -4.67 7.88
CA GLN A 189 20.53 -4.81 6.68
C GLN A 189 20.23 -6.06 5.87
N GLU A 190 19.94 -7.19 6.53
CA GLU A 190 19.57 -8.41 5.81
C GLU A 190 18.27 -8.24 5.01
N ASN A 191 17.25 -7.63 5.59
CA ASN A 191 15.99 -7.35 4.89
C ASN A 191 16.17 -6.30 3.78
N LEU A 192 17.14 -5.39 3.94
CA LEU A 192 17.53 -4.48 2.87
C LEU A 192 18.09 -5.24 1.66
N PHE A 193 19.00 -6.20 1.89
CA PHE A 193 19.58 -6.99 0.81
C PHE A 193 18.54 -7.85 0.11
N ILE A 194 17.67 -8.51 0.86
CA ILE A 194 16.57 -9.31 0.31
C ILE A 194 15.64 -8.41 -0.54
N GLY A 195 15.14 -7.31 0.01
CA GLY A 195 14.26 -6.41 -0.71
C GLY A 195 14.90 -5.80 -1.96
N MET A 196 16.22 -5.49 -1.90
CA MET A 196 16.95 -5.02 -3.08
C MET A 196 17.08 -6.11 -4.15
N LEU A 197 17.42 -7.35 -3.77
CA LEU A 197 17.53 -8.45 -4.72
C LEU A 197 16.19 -8.77 -5.39
N HIS A 198 15.11 -8.81 -4.63
CA HIS A 198 13.76 -8.99 -5.17
C HIS A 198 13.35 -7.83 -6.10
N GLY A 199 13.60 -6.58 -5.68
CA GLY A 199 13.37 -5.42 -6.51
C GLY A 199 14.19 -5.43 -7.81
N PHE A 200 15.44 -5.87 -7.76
CA PHE A 200 16.30 -6.01 -8.94
C PHE A 200 15.87 -7.17 -9.85
N LYS A 201 15.38 -8.26 -9.30
CA LYS A 201 14.76 -9.31 -10.11
C LYS A 201 13.53 -8.78 -10.85
N TYR A 202 12.71 -7.98 -10.16
CA TYR A 202 11.46 -7.45 -10.70
C TYR A 202 11.67 -6.39 -11.81
N MET A 203 12.67 -5.51 -11.67
CA MET A 203 12.85 -4.37 -12.57
C MET A 203 14.24 -4.26 -13.22
N GLY A 204 15.12 -5.26 -13.02
CA GLY A 204 16.53 -5.21 -13.45
C GLY A 204 17.39 -4.37 -12.52
N VAL A 205 18.71 -4.60 -12.58
CA VAL A 205 19.71 -3.87 -11.79
C VAL A 205 19.99 -2.52 -12.45
N PRO A 206 19.66 -1.39 -11.80
CA PRO A 206 19.96 -0.06 -12.36
C PRO A 206 21.45 0.23 -12.23
N LYS A 207 21.97 1.15 -13.03
CA LYS A 207 23.34 1.64 -12.86
C LYS A 207 23.57 2.25 -11.48
N THR A 208 22.59 2.97 -10.97
CA THR A 208 22.69 3.71 -9.70
C THR A 208 21.43 3.57 -8.85
N VAL A 209 21.60 3.32 -7.55
CA VAL A 209 20.52 3.36 -6.55
C VAL A 209 20.66 4.61 -5.70
N LEU A 210 19.64 5.44 -5.65
CA LEU A 210 19.57 6.62 -4.79
C LEU A 210 18.86 6.28 -3.49
N THR A 211 19.51 6.51 -2.35
CA THR A 211 18.96 6.25 -1.02
C THR A 211 19.40 7.29 0.00
N ASP A 212 18.84 7.21 1.21
CA ASP A 212 19.26 8.06 2.33
C ASP A 212 20.56 7.57 2.99
N ASN A 213 21.03 8.34 4.00
CA ASN A 213 22.19 8.00 4.81
C ASN A 213 21.82 7.02 5.94
N MET A 214 21.17 5.89 5.62
CA MET A 214 20.82 4.86 6.62
C MET A 214 22.08 4.08 7.04
N LYS A 215 22.15 3.69 8.32
CA LYS A 215 23.32 2.98 8.90
C LYS A 215 23.62 1.63 8.24
N SER A 216 22.63 0.98 7.69
CA SER A 216 22.79 -0.26 6.90
C SER A 216 23.50 -0.04 5.56
N VAL A 217 23.62 1.20 5.08
CA VAL A 217 24.24 1.58 3.82
C VAL A 217 25.55 2.33 4.07
N VAL A 218 25.53 3.34 4.92
CA VAL A 218 26.68 4.22 5.18
C VAL A 218 26.88 4.41 6.69
N ILE A 219 28.13 4.25 7.15
CA ILE A 219 28.45 4.44 8.57
C ILE A 219 28.53 5.94 8.90
N LYS A 220 29.30 6.68 8.13
CA LYS A 220 29.52 8.13 8.28
C LYS A 220 30.06 8.74 6.98
N ARG A 221 30.27 10.05 6.98
CA ARG A 221 31.05 10.74 5.95
C ARG A 221 32.45 11.10 6.52
N ASP A 222 33.43 11.07 5.67
CA ASP A 222 34.78 11.56 6.00
C ASP A 222 34.87 13.10 6.00
N SER A 223 36.05 13.65 6.25
CA SER A 223 36.32 15.08 6.24
C SER A 223 36.02 15.75 4.88
N ASP A 224 36.13 15.01 3.80
CA ASP A 224 35.87 15.50 2.43
C ASP A 224 34.40 15.32 2.03
N GLY A 225 33.54 14.82 2.93
CA GLY A 225 32.13 14.55 2.68
C GLY A 225 31.88 13.27 1.89
N ARG A 226 32.88 12.43 1.65
CA ARG A 226 32.75 11.14 0.97
C ARG A 226 32.14 10.10 1.90
N PRO A 227 31.27 9.19 1.41
CA PRO A 227 30.68 8.15 2.23
C PRO A 227 31.70 7.11 2.65
N ILE A 228 31.71 6.78 3.94
CA ILE A 228 32.34 5.56 4.47
C ILE A 228 31.23 4.52 4.52
N TRP A 229 31.27 3.60 3.58
CA TRP A 229 30.24 2.57 3.42
C TRP A 229 30.23 1.58 4.58
N ASN A 230 29.08 1.03 4.88
CA ASN A 230 28.99 -0.21 5.63
C ASN A 230 29.70 -1.30 4.80
N HIS A 231 30.58 -2.07 5.43
CA HIS A 231 31.43 -3.05 4.73
C HIS A 231 30.58 -4.07 3.95
N ASP A 232 29.59 -4.67 4.58
CA ASP A 232 28.77 -5.69 3.94
C ASP A 232 27.96 -5.12 2.78
N TYR A 233 27.47 -3.87 2.92
CA TYR A 233 26.79 -3.19 1.83
C TYR A 233 27.73 -2.86 0.66
N GLU A 234 28.97 -2.50 0.94
CA GLU A 234 29.98 -2.26 -0.12
C GLU A 234 30.30 -3.54 -0.89
N VAL A 235 30.44 -4.67 -0.19
CA VAL A 235 30.61 -5.97 -0.82
C VAL A 235 29.39 -6.32 -1.66
N PHE A 236 28.18 -6.13 -1.11
CA PHE A 236 26.92 -6.37 -1.82
C PHE A 236 26.81 -5.55 -3.11
N MET A 237 27.15 -4.25 -3.07
CA MET A 237 27.17 -3.40 -4.27
C MET A 237 28.09 -3.95 -5.37
N LYS A 238 29.29 -4.41 -4.96
CA LYS A 238 30.29 -4.96 -5.90
C LYS A 238 29.82 -6.29 -6.48
N VAL A 239 29.26 -7.17 -5.66
CA VAL A 239 28.75 -8.48 -6.09
C VAL A 239 27.56 -8.32 -7.03
N VAL A 240 26.62 -7.45 -6.74
CA VAL A 240 25.43 -7.21 -7.60
C VAL A 240 25.80 -6.40 -8.84
N GLY A 241 26.70 -5.42 -8.73
CA GLY A 241 27.20 -4.62 -9.84
C GLY A 241 26.44 -3.31 -10.06
N PHE A 242 26.13 -2.59 -8.99
CA PHE A 242 25.52 -1.24 -9.07
C PHE A 242 26.28 -0.23 -8.22
N GLU A 243 26.01 1.06 -8.44
CA GLU A 243 26.54 2.16 -7.64
C GLU A 243 25.46 2.72 -6.72
N THR A 244 25.83 3.21 -5.54
CA THR A 244 24.91 3.93 -4.66
C THR A 244 25.21 5.42 -4.61
N ARG A 245 24.17 6.23 -4.74
CA ARG A 245 24.22 7.67 -4.47
C ARG A 245 23.41 7.97 -3.22
N LEU A 246 24.02 8.74 -2.31
CA LEU A 246 23.35 9.19 -1.10
C LEU A 246 22.68 10.55 -1.32
N CYS A 247 21.51 10.71 -0.78
CA CYS A 247 20.86 12.00 -0.73
C CYS A 247 21.74 13.01 0.02
N LYS A 248 21.79 14.26 -0.48
CA LYS A 248 22.46 15.33 0.24
C LYS A 248 21.69 15.62 1.53
N PRO A 249 22.37 15.74 2.68
CA PRO A 249 21.72 16.17 3.92
C PRO A 249 20.96 17.48 3.69
N TYR A 250 19.77 17.60 4.29
CA TYR A 250 18.92 18.79 4.22
C TYR A 250 18.41 19.20 2.81
N HIS A 251 18.47 18.30 1.80
CA HIS A 251 17.89 18.51 0.49
C HIS A 251 16.75 17.53 0.20
N PRO A 252 15.53 17.77 0.73
CA PRO A 252 14.41 16.82 0.65
C PRO A 252 13.91 16.57 -0.78
N PHE A 253 14.25 17.43 -1.74
CA PHE A 253 13.72 17.35 -3.11
C PHE A 253 14.30 16.20 -3.95
N THR A 254 15.42 15.61 -3.54
CA THR A 254 16.09 14.55 -4.31
C THR A 254 15.38 13.21 -4.24
N LYS A 255 14.59 12.94 -3.19
CA LYS A 255 13.96 11.65 -2.89
C LYS A 255 12.43 11.65 -3.10
N GLY A 256 11.86 12.71 -3.62
CA GLY A 256 10.41 12.92 -3.67
C GLY A 256 9.59 11.85 -4.42
N LYS A 257 10.16 11.01 -5.28
CA LYS A 257 9.43 9.95 -5.98
C LYS A 257 9.13 8.77 -5.06
N VAL A 258 10.14 8.26 -4.35
CA VAL A 258 9.94 7.11 -3.45
C VAL A 258 9.17 7.49 -2.19
N GLU A 259 9.35 8.70 -1.66
CA GLU A 259 8.55 9.21 -0.55
C GLU A 259 7.05 9.27 -0.91
N ARG A 260 6.72 9.74 -2.12
CA ARG A 260 5.35 9.71 -2.65
C ARG A 260 4.85 8.28 -2.83
N LEU A 261 5.73 7.34 -3.25
CA LEU A 261 5.36 5.93 -3.34
C LEU A 261 4.98 5.40 -1.97
N VAL A 262 5.77 5.65 -0.91
CA VAL A 262 5.43 5.23 0.46
C VAL A 262 4.11 5.85 0.92
N GLN A 263 3.86 7.14 0.64
CA GLN A 263 2.57 7.76 0.96
C GLN A 263 1.42 7.13 0.16
N PHE A 264 1.64 6.79 -1.10
CA PHE A 264 0.67 6.11 -1.94
C PHE A 264 0.36 4.70 -1.42
N VAL A 265 1.36 3.96 -0.96
CA VAL A 265 1.17 2.66 -0.29
C VAL A 265 0.26 2.80 0.93
N LYS A 266 0.52 3.78 1.81
CA LYS A 266 -0.30 4.04 3.00
C LYS A 266 -1.74 4.41 2.65
N GLY A 267 -1.94 5.29 1.68
CA GLY A 267 -3.25 5.85 1.33
C GLY A 267 -4.04 5.04 0.30
N HIS A 268 -3.42 4.07 -0.36
CA HIS A 268 -4.05 3.28 -1.42
C HIS A 268 -3.94 1.78 -1.19
N PHE A 269 -2.73 1.22 -1.08
CA PHE A 269 -2.56 -0.22 -0.92
C PHE A 269 -3.09 -0.71 0.42
N LEU A 270 -2.64 -0.13 1.52
CA LEU A 270 -3.01 -0.56 2.88
C LEU A 270 -4.40 -0.07 3.30
N ALA A 271 -4.88 1.00 2.71
CA ALA A 271 -6.15 1.61 3.11
C ALA A 271 -7.33 0.66 2.91
N GLY A 272 -8.03 0.36 4.02
CA GLY A 272 -9.21 -0.51 4.02
C GLY A 272 -8.93 -1.99 3.77
N ARG A 273 -7.69 -2.45 3.81
CA ARG A 273 -7.31 -3.86 3.68
C ARG A 273 -7.00 -4.50 5.02
N THR A 274 -7.25 -5.80 5.07
CA THR A 274 -6.77 -6.71 6.11
C THR A 274 -6.03 -7.87 5.46
N PHE A 275 -5.17 -8.53 6.22
CA PHE A 275 -4.29 -9.57 5.72
C PHE A 275 -4.31 -10.77 6.64
N MET A 276 -4.28 -11.98 6.06
CA MET A 276 -4.24 -13.22 6.84
C MET A 276 -2.89 -13.41 7.53
N ASN A 277 -1.82 -13.16 6.83
CA ASN A 277 -0.45 -13.30 7.29
C ASN A 277 0.50 -12.48 6.41
N VAL A 278 1.78 -12.60 6.67
CA VAL A 278 2.85 -11.89 5.98
C VAL A 278 2.94 -12.22 4.51
N SER A 279 2.83 -13.51 4.17
CA SER A 279 2.89 -13.94 2.77
C SER A 279 1.73 -13.40 1.98
N ASP A 280 0.50 -13.47 2.53
CA ASP A 280 -0.68 -12.87 1.91
C ASP A 280 -0.51 -11.36 1.69
N LEU A 281 0.06 -10.63 2.67
CA LEU A 281 0.37 -9.22 2.52
C LEU A 281 1.32 -8.95 1.33
N ASN A 282 2.37 -9.75 1.20
CA ASN A 282 3.38 -9.57 0.16
C ASN A 282 2.89 -10.08 -1.21
N GLU A 283 2.11 -11.15 -1.28
CA GLU A 283 1.42 -11.58 -2.49
C GLU A 283 0.50 -10.46 -3.02
N GLN A 284 -0.34 -9.90 -2.14
CA GLN A 284 -1.21 -8.77 -2.51
C GLN A 284 -0.42 -7.51 -2.89
N ALA A 285 0.76 -7.28 -2.27
CA ALA A 285 1.64 -6.17 -2.61
C ALA A 285 2.24 -6.33 -4.02
N LEU A 286 2.69 -7.53 -4.37
CA LEU A 286 3.21 -7.84 -5.70
C LEU A 286 2.12 -7.69 -6.77
N ASP A 287 0.93 -8.23 -6.53
CA ASP A 287 -0.22 -8.06 -7.42
C ASP A 287 -0.60 -6.59 -7.59
N TRP A 288 -0.54 -5.83 -6.50
CA TRP A 288 -0.76 -4.39 -6.57
C TRP A 288 0.32 -3.69 -7.40
N CYS A 289 1.59 -4.04 -7.24
CA CYS A 289 2.67 -3.52 -8.08
C CYS A 289 2.42 -3.83 -9.56
N ASN A 290 2.07 -5.06 -9.89
CA ASN A 290 1.77 -5.50 -11.26
C ASN A 290 0.62 -4.69 -11.86
N ARG A 291 -0.48 -4.51 -11.14
CA ARG A 291 -1.61 -3.70 -11.57
C ARG A 291 -1.24 -2.23 -11.76
N GLN A 292 -0.55 -1.62 -10.77
CA GLN A 292 -0.16 -0.22 -10.83
C GLN A 292 0.85 0.08 -11.94
N ASN A 293 1.74 -0.85 -12.24
CA ASN A 293 2.72 -0.70 -13.30
C ASN A 293 2.12 -0.94 -14.69
N SER A 294 1.01 -1.68 -14.79
CA SER A 294 0.29 -1.91 -16.05
C SER A 294 -0.84 -0.89 -16.29
N THR A 295 -1.05 0.05 -15.37
CA THR A 295 -2.07 1.09 -15.49
C THR A 295 -1.45 2.39 -16.00
N TYR A 296 -2.16 3.09 -16.92
CA TYR A 296 -1.74 4.40 -17.39
C TYR A 296 -1.61 5.40 -16.26
N HIS A 297 -0.45 6.03 -16.15
CA HIS A 297 -0.12 6.98 -15.10
C HIS A 297 -0.19 8.42 -15.62
N ARG A 298 -1.33 9.06 -15.38
CA ARG A 298 -1.63 10.41 -15.91
C ARG A 298 -0.52 11.46 -15.67
N ALA A 299 0.14 11.44 -14.50
CA ALA A 299 1.19 12.44 -14.20
C ALA A 299 2.52 12.16 -14.91
N LEU A 300 2.72 10.96 -15.43
CA LEU A 300 3.89 10.54 -16.21
C LEU A 300 3.56 10.46 -17.70
N ASP A 301 2.27 10.48 -18.06
CA ASP A 301 1.74 10.33 -19.42
C ASP A 301 2.22 9.02 -20.08
N MET A 302 2.25 7.93 -19.31
CA MET A 302 2.73 6.64 -19.79
C MET A 302 2.19 5.47 -18.94
N VAL A 303 2.29 4.26 -19.49
CA VAL A 303 2.17 3.00 -18.76
C VAL A 303 3.57 2.57 -18.33
N PRO A 304 3.86 2.49 -17.01
CA PRO A 304 5.21 2.19 -16.52
C PRO A 304 5.85 0.93 -17.10
N ASN A 305 5.09 -0.17 -17.19
CA ASN A 305 5.58 -1.45 -17.72
C ASN A 305 5.97 -1.34 -19.21
N GLU A 306 5.17 -0.69 -20.05
CA GLU A 306 5.47 -0.54 -21.47
C GLU A 306 6.78 0.20 -21.67
N VAL A 307 6.93 1.37 -21.02
CA VAL A 307 8.15 2.16 -21.11
C VAL A 307 9.35 1.46 -20.47
N HIS A 308 9.09 0.68 -19.39
CA HIS A 308 10.16 -0.08 -18.76
C HIS A 308 10.74 -1.12 -19.72
N TRP A 309 9.91 -1.98 -20.32
CA TRP A 309 10.35 -3.03 -21.22
C TRP A 309 10.94 -2.49 -22.52
N GLU A 310 10.40 -1.39 -23.04
CA GLU A 310 10.92 -0.77 -24.25
C GLU A 310 12.28 -0.08 -24.06
N LYS A 311 12.51 0.55 -22.92
CA LYS A 311 13.66 1.42 -22.68
C LYS A 311 14.52 0.99 -21.51
N CYS A 312 13.97 0.98 -20.29
CA CYS A 312 14.77 0.78 -19.08
C CYS A 312 15.31 -0.66 -18.97
N GLY A 313 14.48 -1.66 -19.24
CA GLY A 313 14.86 -3.07 -19.17
C GLY A 313 15.94 -3.47 -20.18
N LYS A 314 16.04 -2.75 -21.31
CA LYS A 314 17.13 -2.99 -22.30
C LYS A 314 18.50 -2.49 -21.85
N VAL A 315 18.53 -1.55 -20.88
CA VAL A 315 19.76 -0.94 -20.37
C VAL A 315 20.10 -1.48 -19.00
N ALA A 316 19.11 -1.84 -18.21
CA ALA A 316 19.30 -2.47 -16.91
C ALA A 316 19.98 -3.83 -17.05
N VAL A 317 20.89 -4.14 -16.16
CA VAL A 317 21.56 -5.44 -16.15
C VAL A 317 20.62 -6.46 -15.52
N GLU A 318 20.38 -7.57 -16.23
CA GLU A 318 19.61 -8.67 -15.66
C GLU A 318 20.33 -9.25 -14.44
N LEU A 319 19.61 -9.44 -13.36
CA LEU A 319 20.15 -10.10 -12.18
C LEU A 319 20.27 -11.60 -12.48
N LYS A 320 21.48 -12.02 -12.79
CA LYS A 320 21.77 -13.45 -13.03
C LYS A 320 21.83 -14.20 -11.71
N LYS A 321 21.34 -15.43 -11.71
CA LYS A 321 21.53 -16.37 -10.61
C LYS A 321 23.02 -16.63 -10.40
N ARG A 322 23.49 -16.39 -9.19
CA ARG A 322 24.87 -16.64 -8.77
C ARG A 322 24.85 -17.13 -7.33
N GLU A 323 25.63 -18.14 -7.03
CA GLU A 323 25.76 -18.69 -5.67
C GLU A 323 26.11 -17.62 -4.64
N GLU A 324 26.91 -16.62 -5.02
CA GLU A 324 27.29 -15.48 -4.18
C GLU A 324 26.11 -14.64 -3.70
N LEU A 325 24.98 -14.62 -4.45
CA LEU A 325 23.77 -13.89 -4.06
C LEU A 325 22.93 -14.68 -3.05
N PHE A 326 23.08 -16.01 -3.04
CA PHE A 326 22.31 -16.86 -2.15
C PHE A 326 22.59 -16.60 -0.67
N VAL A 327 23.83 -16.22 -0.35
CA VAL A 327 24.23 -15.82 1.02
C VAL A 327 23.35 -14.69 1.56
N TYR A 328 22.96 -13.74 0.72
CA TYR A 328 22.10 -12.62 1.13
C TYR A 328 20.63 -13.00 1.31
N LEU A 329 20.19 -14.09 0.68
CA LEU A 329 18.83 -14.61 0.81
C LEU A 329 18.69 -15.62 1.95
N CYS A 330 19.80 -16.21 2.40
CA CYS A 330 19.85 -17.25 3.42
C CYS A 330 20.72 -16.83 4.61
N PRO A 331 20.28 -15.89 5.44
CA PRO A 331 21.07 -15.40 6.57
C PRO A 331 21.40 -16.50 7.56
N ALA A 332 22.64 -16.46 8.08
CA ALA A 332 23.08 -17.39 9.12
C ALA A 332 22.43 -17.07 10.46
N ARG A 333 22.08 -18.12 11.22
CA ARG A 333 21.51 -18.02 12.57
C ARG A 333 22.22 -18.96 13.52
N ARG A 334 22.45 -18.48 14.73
CA ARG A 334 22.99 -19.33 15.81
C ARG A 334 21.86 -20.07 16.49
N ILE A 335 22.06 -21.37 16.72
CA ILE A 335 21.13 -22.18 17.49
C ILE A 335 21.31 -21.86 18.98
N SER A 336 20.21 -21.64 19.68
CA SER A 336 20.18 -21.45 21.12
C SER A 336 20.42 -22.78 21.84
N PHE A 337 20.73 -22.73 23.14
CA PHE A 337 21.00 -23.93 23.96
C PHE A 337 19.81 -24.90 24.01
N ASP A 338 18.61 -24.42 23.81
CA ASP A 338 17.36 -25.17 23.81
C ASP A 338 16.92 -25.61 22.40
N GLY A 339 17.81 -25.51 21.40
CA GLY A 339 17.59 -26.06 20.06
C GLY A 339 16.72 -25.19 19.15
N PHE A 340 16.67 -23.86 19.36
CA PHE A 340 15.93 -22.96 18.50
C PHE A 340 16.83 -21.96 17.78
N VAL A 341 16.37 -21.51 16.62
CA VAL A 341 16.87 -20.32 15.97
C VAL A 341 15.85 -19.21 16.06
N ASN A 342 16.34 -18.00 16.26
CA ASN A 342 15.47 -16.82 16.23
C ASN A 342 15.46 -16.25 14.82
N TYR A 343 14.29 -16.19 14.22
CA TYR A 343 14.07 -15.53 12.93
C TYR A 343 12.84 -14.65 13.06
N GLU A 344 13.05 -13.35 12.88
CA GLU A 344 12.01 -12.32 12.88
C GLU A 344 11.09 -12.32 14.13
N GLY A 345 11.69 -12.47 15.30
CA GLY A 345 10.99 -12.40 16.58
C GLY A 345 10.23 -13.66 16.96
N ARG A 346 10.40 -14.73 16.21
CA ARG A 346 9.85 -16.03 16.52
C ARG A 346 10.96 -17.07 16.60
N ARG A 347 10.78 -18.05 17.45
CA ARG A 347 11.72 -19.17 17.61
C ARG A 347 11.27 -20.37 16.81
N PHE A 348 12.18 -20.94 16.04
CA PHE A 348 11.95 -22.10 15.18
C PHE A 348 12.91 -23.21 15.56
N GLY A 349 12.38 -24.40 15.78
CA GLY A 349 13.12 -25.55 16.27
C GLY A 349 14.05 -26.14 15.22
N VAL A 350 15.18 -26.63 15.68
CA VAL A 350 16.15 -27.36 14.89
C VAL A 350 16.24 -28.78 15.45
N PRO A 351 16.32 -29.83 14.61
CA PRO A 351 16.44 -31.20 15.09
C PRO A 351 17.62 -31.40 16.04
N TYR A 352 17.43 -32.10 17.13
CA TYR A 352 18.49 -32.38 18.14
C TYR A 352 19.69 -33.12 17.55
N THR A 353 19.50 -33.89 16.47
CA THR A 353 20.55 -34.61 15.76
C THR A 353 21.59 -33.71 15.07
N TYR A 354 21.25 -32.43 14.90
CA TYR A 354 22.17 -31.49 14.28
C TYR A 354 23.13 -30.91 15.32
N ALA A 355 24.41 -31.27 15.20
CA ALA A 355 25.44 -30.97 16.21
C ALA A 355 26.13 -29.61 16.03
N GLN A 356 25.99 -28.92 14.89
CA GLN A 356 26.62 -27.62 14.64
C GLN A 356 25.88 -26.50 15.36
N LYS A 357 26.55 -25.36 15.54
CA LYS A 357 26.00 -24.20 16.25
C LYS A 357 25.31 -23.19 15.36
N THR A 358 25.50 -23.30 14.05
CA THR A 358 25.02 -22.33 13.04
C THR A 358 24.20 -23.06 12.00
N VAL A 359 23.14 -22.43 11.57
CA VAL A 359 22.29 -22.85 10.44
C VAL A 359 22.03 -21.66 9.53
N HIS A 360 21.58 -21.93 8.33
CA HIS A 360 21.05 -20.91 7.42
C HIS A 360 19.54 -21.03 7.36
N VAL A 361 18.85 -19.89 7.31
CA VAL A 361 17.40 -19.82 7.20
C VAL A 361 17.01 -19.19 5.88
N TYR A 362 16.05 -19.78 5.22
CA TYR A 362 15.51 -19.29 3.94
C TYR A 362 14.00 -19.23 3.98
N ARG A 363 13.47 -18.09 3.65
CA ARG A 363 12.02 -17.91 3.59
C ARG A 363 11.50 -18.30 2.21
N HIS A 364 10.56 -19.26 2.17
CA HIS A 364 9.86 -19.68 0.96
C HIS A 364 8.34 -19.56 1.12
N GLY A 365 7.73 -18.51 0.63
CA GLY A 365 6.31 -18.25 0.81
C GLY A 365 5.89 -18.25 2.27
N ARG A 366 5.08 -19.24 2.65
CA ARG A 366 4.63 -19.43 4.05
C ARG A 366 5.57 -20.29 4.88
N GLU A 367 6.67 -20.74 4.31
CA GLU A 367 7.58 -21.66 4.97
C GLU A 367 8.92 -21.00 5.29
N LEU A 368 9.47 -21.32 6.45
CA LEU A 368 10.85 -21.07 6.80
C LEU A 368 11.62 -22.40 6.69
N LEU A 369 12.54 -22.46 5.76
CA LEU A 369 13.41 -23.59 5.55
C LEU A 369 14.69 -23.37 6.34
N ILE A 370 15.10 -24.37 7.11
CA ILE A 370 16.34 -24.34 7.91
C ILE A 370 17.33 -25.31 7.26
N TYR A 371 18.50 -24.80 6.90
CA TYR A 371 19.59 -25.54 6.28
C TYR A 371 20.80 -25.69 7.20
N SER A 372 21.60 -26.71 6.98
CA SER A 372 22.89 -26.89 7.63
C SER A 372 23.83 -25.70 7.37
N GLU A 373 24.88 -25.58 8.17
CA GLU A 373 25.88 -24.51 8.06
C GLU A 373 26.57 -24.47 6.67
N ASP A 374 26.73 -25.62 6.02
CA ASP A 374 27.26 -25.75 4.67
C ASP A 374 26.19 -25.64 3.58
N MET A 375 24.94 -25.37 3.95
CA MET A 375 23.77 -25.25 3.09
C MET A 375 23.42 -26.51 2.24
N LYS A 376 24.01 -27.64 2.55
CA LYS A 376 23.80 -28.86 1.77
C LYS A 376 22.63 -29.72 2.23
N GLN A 377 22.18 -29.55 3.48
CA GLN A 377 21.11 -30.35 4.06
C GLN A 377 19.98 -29.45 4.58
N LYS A 378 18.76 -29.73 4.15
CA LYS A 378 17.57 -29.15 4.76
C LYS A 378 17.26 -29.90 6.06
N LEU A 379 17.30 -29.19 7.19
CA LEU A 379 17.13 -29.73 8.53
C LEU A 379 15.67 -29.70 8.98
N ALA A 380 14.96 -28.61 8.70
CA ALA A 380 13.57 -28.44 9.09
C ALA A 380 12.82 -27.52 8.14
N THR A 381 11.51 -27.65 8.13
CA THR A 381 10.57 -26.73 7.47
C THR A 381 9.52 -26.32 8.49
N HIS A 382 9.26 -25.04 8.65
CA HIS A 382 8.28 -24.48 9.55
C HIS A 382 7.30 -23.59 8.82
N GLU A 383 6.05 -23.58 9.26
CA GLU A 383 5.08 -22.59 8.78
C GLU A 383 5.26 -21.28 9.53
N VAL A 384 5.40 -20.18 8.80
CA VAL A 384 5.46 -18.83 9.35
C VAL A 384 4.07 -18.22 9.37
N THR A 385 3.65 -17.80 10.55
CA THR A 385 2.34 -17.19 10.83
C THR A 385 2.55 -15.92 11.65
N TRP A 386 1.48 -15.14 11.90
CA TRP A 386 1.53 -14.03 12.85
C TRP A 386 1.78 -14.42 14.31
N SER A 387 1.72 -15.72 14.63
CA SER A 387 1.95 -16.21 15.99
C SER A 387 3.39 -16.03 16.40
N ARG A 388 3.59 -15.49 17.61
CA ARG A 388 4.91 -15.42 18.25
C ARG A 388 5.27 -16.65 19.08
N ARG A 389 4.40 -17.68 19.09
CA ARG A 389 4.68 -18.94 19.80
C ARG A 389 5.80 -19.69 19.09
N ASP A 390 6.62 -20.39 19.88
CA ASP A 390 7.67 -21.25 19.36
C ASP A 390 7.11 -22.28 18.37
N SER A 391 7.83 -22.48 17.28
CA SER A 391 7.51 -23.51 16.28
C SER A 391 8.46 -24.67 16.44
N TYR A 392 7.92 -25.83 16.75
CA TYR A 392 8.69 -27.05 16.99
C TYR A 392 8.81 -27.88 15.72
N CYS A 393 9.98 -28.47 15.46
CA CYS A 393 10.12 -29.48 14.42
C CYS A 393 9.87 -30.90 15.00
N LYS A 394 9.71 -31.89 14.13
CA LYS A 394 9.37 -33.26 14.53
C LYS A 394 10.38 -33.87 15.50
N ASP A 395 11.67 -33.61 15.24
CA ASP A 395 12.78 -34.20 16.00
C ASP A 395 13.51 -33.13 16.83
N GLN A 396 12.74 -32.25 17.50
CA GLN A 396 13.28 -31.12 18.28
C GLN A 396 14.12 -31.60 19.46
N TYR A 397 13.70 -32.69 20.13
CA TYR A 397 14.34 -33.21 21.32
C TYR A 397 14.58 -34.71 21.18
N ALA A 398 15.66 -35.18 21.75
CA ALA A 398 15.92 -36.61 21.85
C ALA A 398 14.79 -37.31 22.63
N ASN A 399 14.22 -38.37 22.06
CA ASN A 399 13.33 -39.23 22.82
C ASN A 399 14.18 -40.15 23.71
N PRO A 400 14.14 -40.03 25.04
CA PRO A 400 15.00 -40.84 25.92
C PRO A 400 14.73 -42.34 25.84
N GLN A 401 13.67 -42.77 25.14
CA GLN A 401 13.29 -44.18 24.96
C GLN A 401 13.71 -44.76 23.59
N GLN A 402 14.28 -44.00 22.69
CA GLN A 402 14.80 -44.49 21.41
C GLN A 402 16.32 -44.35 21.35
N PRO A 403 17.06 -45.40 20.93
CA PRO A 403 18.48 -45.26 20.68
C PRO A 403 18.71 -44.25 19.55
N GLU A 404 19.76 -43.42 19.66
CA GLU A 404 20.15 -42.45 18.68
C GLU A 404 20.57 -43.14 17.36
N GLU A 405 19.67 -43.32 16.45
CA GLU A 405 20.00 -43.55 15.04
C GLU A 405 20.18 -42.22 14.35
N PHE A 406 21.43 -41.83 14.16
CA PHE A 406 21.74 -40.66 13.31
C PHE A 406 21.34 -41.01 11.86
N PRO A 407 20.42 -40.27 11.24
CA PRO A 407 20.07 -40.54 9.86
C PRO A 407 21.28 -40.30 8.98
N THR A 408 21.77 -41.38 8.38
CA THR A 408 22.65 -41.29 7.22
C THR A 408 21.83 -40.78 6.04
N ALA A 409 21.60 -39.51 6.01
CA ALA A 409 20.97 -38.88 4.86
C ALA A 409 21.85 -39.11 3.64
N ASP A 410 21.27 -39.59 2.57
CA ASP A 410 21.96 -39.70 1.28
C ASP A 410 22.28 -38.28 0.77
N VAL A 411 23.50 -37.85 1.11
CA VAL A 411 24.03 -36.50 0.87
C VAL A 411 23.96 -36.14 -0.63
N LYS A 412 24.01 -37.13 -1.55
CA LYS A 412 23.93 -36.88 -2.98
C LYS A 412 22.55 -36.37 -3.40
N THR A 413 21.48 -37.00 -2.95
CA THR A 413 20.10 -36.60 -3.27
C THR A 413 19.75 -35.23 -2.72
N LEU A 414 20.31 -34.89 -1.55
CA LEU A 414 20.14 -33.58 -0.92
C LEU A 414 20.92 -32.47 -1.63
N ILE A 415 22.13 -32.76 -2.05
CA ILE A 415 22.94 -31.82 -2.85
C ILE A 415 22.25 -31.51 -4.19
N GLU A 416 21.67 -32.51 -4.85
CA GLU A 416 20.93 -32.33 -6.10
C GLU A 416 19.66 -31.51 -5.92
N GLN A 417 18.93 -31.70 -4.81
CA GLN A 417 17.74 -30.90 -4.47
C GLN A 417 18.06 -29.45 -4.09
N ILE A 418 19.18 -29.20 -3.42
CA ILE A 418 19.64 -27.86 -3.07
C ILE A 418 20.32 -27.17 -4.26
N ALA A 419 21.03 -27.92 -5.09
CA ALA A 419 21.74 -27.40 -6.27
C ALA A 419 20.79 -27.08 -7.47
N GLN A 420 19.56 -27.59 -7.44
CA GLN A 420 18.55 -27.27 -8.42
C GLN A 420 17.32 -26.60 -7.76
N PRO A 421 17.47 -25.43 -7.16
CA PRO A 421 16.29 -24.65 -6.82
C PRO A 421 15.61 -24.25 -8.13
N HIS A 422 14.29 -24.40 -8.16
CA HIS A 422 13.50 -23.94 -9.30
C HIS A 422 13.88 -22.49 -9.62
N GLU A 423 13.94 -22.16 -10.92
CA GLU A 423 14.45 -20.87 -11.39
C GLU A 423 13.76 -19.66 -10.76
N ASP A 424 12.57 -19.83 -10.22
CA ASP A 424 11.74 -18.79 -9.63
C ASP A 424 11.88 -18.66 -8.10
N ASP A 425 12.45 -19.64 -7.42
CA ASP A 425 12.39 -19.76 -5.96
C ASP A 425 13.28 -18.80 -5.18
N TYR A 426 14.37 -18.30 -5.74
CA TYR A 426 15.35 -17.49 -5.02
C TYR A 426 14.88 -16.09 -4.66
N PHE A 427 13.92 -15.58 -5.43
CA PHE A 427 13.57 -14.17 -5.37
C PHE A 427 12.10 -13.91 -5.02
N ASP A 428 11.29 -14.95 -4.84
CA ASP A 428 9.85 -14.81 -4.66
C ASP A 428 9.44 -14.78 -3.18
N GLN A 429 10.41 -14.55 -2.28
CA GLN A 429 10.21 -14.79 -0.87
C GLN A 429 10.36 -13.56 -0.01
N PHE A 430 9.44 -13.38 0.89
CA PHE A 430 9.40 -12.30 1.83
C PHE A 430 9.07 -12.81 3.21
N ASP A 431 9.73 -12.31 4.22
CA ASP A 431 9.33 -12.57 5.58
C ASP A 431 9.17 -11.29 6.38
N PHE A 432 8.20 -11.30 7.25
CA PHE A 432 7.63 -10.09 7.78
C PHE A 432 7.28 -10.16 9.28
N SER A 433 7.49 -11.27 9.94
CA SER A 433 7.25 -11.39 11.36
C SER A 433 8.39 -10.73 12.14
N GLY A 434 8.16 -9.54 12.64
CA GLY A 434 9.22 -8.73 13.16
C GLY A 434 9.39 -8.68 14.63
N ASP A 435 10.62 -8.64 15.04
CA ASP A 435 11.00 -8.10 16.33
C ASP A 435 10.76 -6.59 16.32
N GLY A 436 9.81 -6.18 17.12
CA GLY A 436 9.71 -4.79 17.54
C GLY A 436 10.82 -4.50 18.52
N ASP A 437 12.07 -4.51 18.08
CA ASP A 437 13.13 -3.90 18.86
C ASP A 437 13.00 -2.40 18.72
N GLU A 438 12.47 -1.81 19.78
CA GLU A 438 12.61 -0.41 20.10
C GLU A 438 14.06 0.01 19.98
N GLN A 439 14.34 0.88 19.03
CA GLN A 439 15.27 2.00 19.17
C GLN A 439 14.97 3.10 18.17
#